data_0b5833bce36b9e7a3867c2b480bb4a47
#
_entry.id   0b5833bce36b9e7a3867c2b480bb4a47
#
_cell.length_a   1.000
_cell.length_b   1.000
_cell.length_c   1.000
_cell.angle_alpha   90.00
_cell.angle_beta   90.00
_cell.angle_gamma   90.00
#
_symmetry.space_group_name_H-M   'P 1'
#
loop_
_entity.id
_entity.type
_entity.pdbx_description
1 polymer ?
#
loop_
_entity_poly.entity_id
_entity_poly.type
_entity_poly.pdbx_seq_one_letter_code
_entity_poly.pdbx_strand_id
1 'polypeptide(L)'
;MTNIVIHICKSLLLIFSFFIFPATHAQQSVPPSRMQEIYNEVKTPYKYGMVLTPPDSTKKYDCPSVFRKGKNWYMTYIVFDGRGYETWIAKSKDLLHWKTIGRILSFGDTSKGKNASEWDASQRAGYIALQDHAWGGSYRLKQYRRNFWMSYIGGKETGYESGDLSIGIAYSFGNPGRAKEWGHEPQPVLTATDKDVRWWENKKLYKSTVIWDHDRTLGHPFVMYYNANGDTSNNTPKWRWFERIGMAVSDDMIEWKRYQTDPVVHHKIGITGDPMIQKIGNLWVMFYFGAFWENRKNEAFNRFACSYDLVNWTDWQGEDLIRSSESYDGKYAHKPFVVKWKGVVYHFYCAVDKKDTRGIAVATSMDLKN
;
A
#
# COMPACT_ATOMS: atom_id res chain seq x y z
N MET A 1 -75.44 -45.33 -31.02
CA MET A 1 -74.99 -43.93 -30.95
C MET A 1 -74.42 -43.76 -29.58
N THR A 2 -73.09 -43.82 -29.47
CA THR A 2 -72.38 -43.85 -28.19
C THR A 2 -71.61 -42.55 -28.04
N ASN A 3 -72.03 -41.67 -27.09
CA ASN A 3 -71.37 -40.41 -26.78
C ASN A 3 -70.15 -40.65 -25.91
N ILE A 4 -68.99 -40.31 -26.43
CA ILE A 4 -67.69 -40.27 -25.67
C ILE A 4 -67.54 -38.88 -25.09
N VAL A 5 -67.51 -38.77 -23.76
CA VAL A 5 -67.19 -37.54 -23.02
C VAL A 5 -65.69 -37.52 -22.74
N ILE A 6 -64.98 -36.56 -23.34
CA ILE A 6 -63.54 -36.34 -23.11
C ILE A 6 -63.39 -35.39 -21.93
N HIS A 7 -62.81 -35.89 -20.83
CA HIS A 7 -62.37 -35.07 -19.67
C HIS A 7 -60.99 -34.49 -19.93
N ILE A 8 -60.89 -33.16 -20.09
CA ILE A 8 -59.63 -32.46 -20.17
C ILE A 8 -59.20 -32.11 -18.73
N CYS A 9 -58.17 -32.83 -18.27
CA CYS A 9 -57.52 -32.52 -16.98
C CYS A 9 -56.54 -31.35 -17.19
N LYS A 10 -56.85 -30.16 -16.68
CA LYS A 10 -55.94 -29.00 -16.68
C LYS A 10 -55.00 -29.13 -15.48
N SER A 11 -53.78 -29.57 -15.74
CA SER A 11 -52.68 -29.53 -14.76
C SER A 11 -52.16 -28.12 -14.62
N LEU A 12 -52.38 -27.50 -13.46
CA LEU A 12 -51.86 -26.17 -13.08
C LEU A 12 -50.39 -26.38 -12.62
N LEU A 13 -49.43 -25.97 -13.47
CA LEU A 13 -48.01 -25.95 -13.08
C LEU A 13 -47.76 -24.66 -12.27
N LEU A 14 -47.62 -24.79 -10.95
CA LEU A 14 -47.14 -23.71 -10.08
C LEU A 14 -45.64 -23.57 -10.26
N ILE A 15 -45.20 -22.53 -10.97
CA ILE A 15 -43.79 -22.14 -11.05
C ILE A 15 -43.45 -21.35 -9.79
N PHE A 16 -42.76 -22.00 -8.85
CA PHE A 16 -42.13 -21.31 -7.71
C PHE A 16 -40.90 -20.60 -8.21
N SER A 17 -40.99 -19.29 -8.50
CA SER A 17 -39.83 -18.43 -8.70
C SER A 17 -39.13 -18.23 -7.36
N PHE A 18 -38.02 -18.93 -7.14
CA PHE A 18 -37.10 -18.60 -6.05
C PHE A 18 -36.43 -17.26 -6.37
N PHE A 19 -36.93 -16.19 -5.77
CA PHE A 19 -36.19 -14.95 -5.67
C PHE A 19 -35.00 -15.17 -4.73
N ILE A 20 -33.82 -15.42 -5.29
CA ILE A 20 -32.56 -15.33 -4.54
C ILE A 20 -32.34 -13.84 -4.30
N PHE A 21 -32.77 -13.34 -3.14
CA PHE A 21 -32.33 -12.05 -2.68
C PHE A 21 -30.82 -12.15 -2.43
N PRO A 22 -29.97 -11.28 -3.05
CA PRO A 22 -28.59 -11.21 -2.65
C PRO A 22 -28.58 -10.88 -1.16
N ALA A 23 -27.96 -11.71 -0.34
CA ALA A 23 -27.72 -11.41 1.04
C ALA A 23 -26.92 -10.09 1.07
N THR A 24 -27.55 -9.00 1.44
CA THR A 24 -26.85 -7.78 1.79
C THR A 24 -26.02 -8.13 3.02
N HIS A 25 -24.72 -8.42 2.82
CA HIS A 25 -23.79 -8.48 3.92
C HIS A 25 -23.83 -7.11 4.60
N ALA A 26 -24.50 -7.04 5.73
CA ALA A 26 -24.45 -5.86 6.57
C ALA A 26 -22.96 -5.55 6.79
N GLN A 27 -22.58 -4.28 6.57
CA GLN A 27 -21.24 -3.79 6.77
C GLN A 27 -20.77 -4.17 8.18
N GLN A 28 -19.97 -5.23 8.31
CA GLN A 28 -19.53 -5.76 9.60
C GLN A 28 -18.35 -4.93 10.09
N SER A 29 -18.63 -3.93 10.93
CA SER A 29 -17.58 -3.19 11.62
C SER A 29 -16.85 -4.08 12.63
N VAL A 30 -15.54 -3.87 12.78
CA VAL A 30 -14.74 -4.59 13.78
C VAL A 30 -15.03 -3.99 15.18
N PRO A 31 -15.44 -4.82 16.17
CA PRO A 31 -15.78 -4.32 17.50
C PRO A 31 -14.61 -3.58 18.18
N PRO A 32 -14.88 -2.55 19.00
CA PRO A 32 -13.84 -1.77 19.70
C PRO A 32 -12.88 -2.64 20.55
N SER A 33 -13.41 -3.67 21.22
CA SER A 33 -12.59 -4.61 21.99
C SER A 33 -11.57 -5.33 21.11
N ARG A 34 -11.99 -5.78 19.91
CA ARG A 34 -11.13 -6.44 18.96
C ARG A 34 -10.10 -5.47 18.36
N MET A 35 -10.48 -4.23 18.10
CA MET A 35 -9.55 -3.18 17.68
C MET A 35 -8.48 -2.92 18.75
N GLN A 36 -8.86 -2.92 20.04
CA GLN A 36 -7.93 -2.76 21.16
C GLN A 36 -6.95 -3.94 21.28
N GLU A 37 -7.40 -5.18 21.03
CA GLU A 37 -6.53 -6.35 20.98
C GLU A 37 -5.48 -6.22 19.88
N ILE A 38 -5.91 -5.79 18.66
CA ILE A 38 -4.97 -5.53 17.55
C ILE A 38 -3.99 -4.44 17.92
N TYR A 39 -4.43 -3.31 18.49
CA TYR A 39 -3.53 -2.25 18.95
C TYR A 39 -2.46 -2.80 19.93
N ASN A 40 -2.87 -3.58 20.93
CA ASN A 40 -1.94 -4.16 21.89
C ASN A 40 -0.95 -5.14 21.25
N GLU A 41 -1.36 -5.84 20.20
CA GLU A 41 -0.51 -6.77 19.45
C GLU A 41 0.53 -6.06 18.57
N VAL A 42 0.17 -4.91 17.96
CA VAL A 42 0.99 -4.25 16.93
C VAL A 42 1.76 -3.03 17.43
N LYS A 43 1.48 -2.51 18.64
CA LYS A 43 2.12 -1.31 19.17
C LYS A 43 3.62 -1.49 19.36
N THR A 44 4.40 -0.45 19.09
CA THR A 44 5.85 -0.43 19.15
C THR A 44 6.35 0.79 19.94
N PRO A 45 6.25 0.74 21.29
CA PRO A 45 6.54 1.90 22.13
C PRO A 45 8.02 2.28 22.20
N TYR A 46 8.94 1.39 21.77
CA TYR A 46 10.37 1.62 21.87
C TYR A 46 10.95 2.06 20.54
N LYS A 47 11.26 3.33 20.40
CA LYS A 47 11.95 3.85 19.21
C LYS A 47 13.43 3.45 19.27
N TYR A 48 13.81 2.51 18.40
CA TYR A 48 15.20 2.06 18.30
C TYR A 48 16.10 3.16 17.73
N GLY A 49 15.69 3.77 16.61
CA GLY A 49 16.39 4.85 15.95
C GLY A 49 16.44 4.71 14.44
N MET A 50 17.32 5.49 13.82
CA MET A 50 17.57 5.45 12.39
C MET A 50 18.30 4.16 11.99
N VAL A 51 17.83 3.48 10.96
CA VAL A 51 18.42 2.23 10.43
C VAL A 51 18.96 2.38 9.02
N LEU A 52 18.49 3.37 8.26
CA LEU A 52 19.07 3.79 6.98
C LEU A 52 19.02 5.31 6.89
N THR A 53 20.20 5.91 6.73
CA THR A 53 20.37 7.36 6.55
C THR A 53 21.04 7.62 5.20
N PRO A 54 20.64 8.67 4.47
CA PRO A 54 21.36 9.09 3.29
C PRO A 54 22.80 9.50 3.64
N PRO A 55 23.76 9.33 2.73
CA PRO A 55 25.14 9.70 2.97
C PRO A 55 25.37 11.21 3.07
N ASP A 56 24.44 11.99 2.53
CA ASP A 56 24.47 13.44 2.52
C ASP A 56 23.04 14.03 2.44
N SER A 57 22.92 15.35 2.64
CA SER A 57 21.65 16.05 2.66
C SER A 57 20.97 16.23 1.30
N THR A 58 21.65 15.89 0.21
CA THR A 58 21.09 16.01 -1.15
C THR A 58 20.12 14.88 -1.46
N LYS A 59 20.18 13.78 -0.69
CA LYS A 59 19.31 12.61 -0.87
C LYS A 59 18.32 12.49 0.26
N LYS A 60 17.14 11.97 -0.07
CA LYS A 60 16.08 11.65 0.88
C LYS A 60 15.70 10.20 0.73
N TYR A 61 15.68 9.43 1.82
CA TYR A 61 15.25 8.03 1.85
C TYR A 61 13.82 7.94 2.36
N ASP A 62 13.01 7.12 1.72
CA ASP A 62 11.56 7.07 1.98
C ASP A 62 10.97 5.67 1.75
N CYS A 63 9.73 5.46 2.20
CA CYS A 63 8.85 4.33 1.88
C CYS A 63 9.54 2.95 1.97
N PRO A 64 9.90 2.48 3.17
CA PRO A 64 10.47 1.14 3.33
C PRO A 64 9.47 0.05 2.93
N SER A 65 9.97 -1.04 2.32
CA SER A 65 9.23 -2.28 2.10
C SER A 65 10.13 -3.46 2.39
N VAL A 66 9.82 -4.25 3.42
CA VAL A 66 10.72 -5.27 3.97
C VAL A 66 10.26 -6.67 3.62
N PHE A 67 11.16 -7.52 3.14
CA PHE A 67 10.88 -8.92 2.83
C PHE A 67 12.03 -9.83 3.22
N ARG A 68 11.77 -11.13 3.25
CA ARG A 68 12.76 -12.14 3.65
C ARG A 68 13.08 -13.09 2.50
N LYS A 69 14.39 -13.41 2.35
CA LYS A 69 14.86 -14.46 1.46
C LYS A 69 15.98 -15.26 2.12
N GLY A 70 15.78 -16.57 2.25
CA GLY A 70 16.71 -17.43 2.99
C GLY A 70 16.85 -17.00 4.45
N LYS A 71 18.06 -16.75 4.90
CA LYS A 71 18.38 -16.28 6.25
C LYS A 71 18.47 -14.75 6.36
N ASN A 72 18.30 -14.02 5.25
CA ASN A 72 18.49 -12.57 5.21
C ASN A 72 17.16 -11.84 5.02
N TRP A 73 17.13 -10.62 5.54
CA TRP A 73 16.13 -9.62 5.30
C TRP A 73 16.60 -8.66 4.22
N TYR A 74 15.67 -8.16 3.45
CA TYR A 74 15.88 -7.16 2.42
C TYR A 74 14.85 -6.04 2.61
N MET A 75 15.26 -4.82 2.32
CA MET A 75 14.39 -3.66 2.31
C MET A 75 14.53 -2.97 0.98
N THR A 76 13.45 -2.83 0.22
CA THR A 76 13.39 -1.83 -0.83
C THR A 76 13.01 -0.50 -0.21
N TYR A 77 13.55 0.57 -0.71
CA TYR A 77 13.27 1.93 -0.26
C TYR A 77 13.48 2.91 -1.41
N ILE A 78 12.83 4.06 -1.29
CA ILE A 78 12.87 5.09 -2.31
C ILE A 78 14.02 6.04 -2.01
N VAL A 79 14.72 6.44 -3.06
CA VAL A 79 15.74 7.49 -3.01
C VAL A 79 15.31 8.64 -3.91
N PHE A 80 15.14 9.81 -3.34
CA PHE A 80 15.01 11.06 -4.07
C PHE A 80 16.35 11.79 -4.03
N ASP A 81 16.89 12.16 -5.20
CA ASP A 81 18.19 12.82 -5.35
C ASP A 81 18.10 14.24 -5.93
N GLY A 82 16.91 14.85 -5.90
CA GLY A 82 16.62 16.15 -6.48
C GLY A 82 16.06 16.09 -7.90
N ARG A 83 16.28 14.98 -8.63
CA ARG A 83 15.77 14.79 -10.00
C ARG A 83 14.42 14.07 -9.99
N GLY A 84 14.32 12.96 -9.25
CA GLY A 84 13.16 12.10 -9.17
C GLY A 84 13.39 10.91 -8.26
N TYR A 85 12.50 9.93 -8.35
CA TYR A 85 12.53 8.74 -7.51
C TYR A 85 13.23 7.56 -8.19
N GLU A 86 14.09 6.91 -7.43
CA GLU A 86 14.63 5.59 -7.74
C GLU A 86 14.27 4.60 -6.63
N THR A 87 14.22 3.32 -6.94
CA THR A 87 14.09 2.26 -5.94
C THR A 87 15.42 1.57 -5.70
N TRP A 88 15.81 1.56 -4.45
CA TRP A 88 17.04 0.95 -3.97
C TRP A 88 16.75 -0.26 -3.09
N ILE A 89 17.75 -1.10 -2.85
CA ILE A 89 17.65 -2.27 -2.00
C ILE A 89 18.79 -2.31 -0.98
N ALA A 90 18.44 -2.64 0.26
CA ALA A 90 19.36 -2.91 1.36
C ALA A 90 19.17 -4.34 1.90
N LYS A 91 20.16 -4.84 2.64
CA LYS A 91 20.17 -6.16 3.26
C LYS A 91 20.51 -6.08 4.74
N SER A 92 19.85 -6.95 5.53
CA SER A 92 20.08 -7.11 6.97
C SER A 92 20.04 -8.59 7.36
N LYS A 93 20.61 -8.91 8.52
CA LYS A 93 20.49 -10.22 9.19
C LYS A 93 19.51 -10.19 10.37
N ASP A 94 19.24 -9.01 10.92
CA ASP A 94 18.58 -8.81 12.23
C ASP A 94 17.47 -7.76 12.23
N LEU A 95 17.15 -7.13 11.08
CA LEU A 95 16.16 -6.05 10.93
C LEU A 95 16.59 -4.68 11.51
N LEU A 96 17.74 -4.59 12.16
CA LEU A 96 18.24 -3.37 12.80
C LEU A 96 19.44 -2.78 12.05
N HIS A 97 20.35 -3.64 11.57
CA HIS A 97 21.56 -3.23 10.87
C HIS A 97 21.43 -3.50 9.39
N TRP A 98 21.37 -2.43 8.61
CA TRP A 98 21.11 -2.49 7.17
C TRP A 98 22.33 -2.02 6.36
N LYS A 99 22.60 -2.71 5.28
CA LYS A 99 23.62 -2.34 4.30
C LYS A 99 22.96 -2.18 2.93
N THR A 100 23.05 -1.00 2.33
CA THR A 100 22.66 -0.76 0.95
C THR A 100 23.44 -1.65 -0.01
N ILE A 101 22.73 -2.28 -0.95
CA ILE A 101 23.32 -3.15 -1.99
C ILE A 101 23.40 -2.39 -3.31
N GLY A 102 22.35 -1.65 -3.68
CA GLY A 102 22.29 -0.88 -4.94
C GLY A 102 20.88 -0.57 -5.40
N ARG A 103 20.74 -0.18 -6.66
CA ARG A 103 19.47 0.18 -7.31
C ARG A 103 18.80 -1.03 -7.94
N ILE A 104 17.46 -0.99 -8.03
CA ILE A 104 16.63 -2.02 -8.67
C ILE A 104 15.58 -1.46 -9.63
N LEU A 105 15.19 -0.17 -9.50
CA LEU A 105 14.48 0.59 -10.51
C LEU A 105 15.12 1.98 -10.58
N SER A 106 15.58 2.34 -11.76
CA SER A 106 16.21 3.64 -12.01
C SER A 106 15.46 4.35 -13.13
N PHE A 107 15.33 5.64 -13.01
CA PHE A 107 14.85 6.46 -14.12
C PHE A 107 15.86 6.42 -15.27
N GLY A 108 15.35 6.54 -16.47
CA GLY A 108 16.16 6.49 -17.67
C GLY A 108 17.18 7.62 -17.73
N ASP A 109 18.29 7.38 -18.44
CA ASP A 109 19.25 8.45 -18.76
C ASP A 109 18.60 9.42 -19.77
N THR A 110 17.95 10.45 -19.23
CA THR A 110 17.29 11.49 -20.03
C THR A 110 18.26 12.25 -20.94
N SER A 111 19.58 12.19 -20.65
CA SER A 111 20.61 12.84 -21.48
C SER A 111 20.81 12.16 -22.85
N LYS A 112 20.37 10.90 -23.00
CA LYS A 112 20.53 10.12 -24.23
C LYS A 112 19.29 10.01 -25.11
N GLY A 113 18.23 10.74 -24.82
CA GLY A 113 17.07 10.89 -25.69
C GLY A 113 16.17 9.66 -25.87
N LYS A 114 16.60 8.44 -25.53
CA LYS A 114 15.82 7.21 -25.71
C LYS A 114 14.71 7.02 -24.68
N ASN A 115 14.89 7.50 -23.45
CA ASN A 115 13.97 7.27 -22.34
C ASN A 115 13.16 8.53 -21.97
N ALA A 116 13.42 9.67 -22.58
CA ALA A 116 12.65 10.91 -22.33
C ALA A 116 11.19 10.82 -22.79
N SER A 117 10.84 9.82 -23.59
CA SER A 117 9.48 9.57 -24.05
C SER A 117 8.69 8.61 -23.15
N GLU A 118 9.36 7.92 -22.22
CA GLU A 118 8.68 7.00 -21.30
C GLU A 118 7.84 7.77 -20.29
N TRP A 119 6.66 7.25 -19.98
CA TRP A 119 5.73 7.86 -19.04
C TRP A 119 6.29 7.96 -17.62
N ASP A 120 7.26 7.12 -17.27
CA ASP A 120 7.90 6.99 -15.96
C ASP A 120 9.38 7.43 -15.96
N ALA A 121 9.78 8.24 -16.93
CA ALA A 121 11.17 8.60 -17.20
C ALA A 121 11.94 9.18 -16.01
N SER A 122 11.26 9.87 -15.07
CA SER A 122 11.88 10.55 -13.92
C SER A 122 11.44 10.04 -12.56
N GLN A 123 10.42 9.21 -12.47
CA GLN A 123 9.87 8.72 -11.21
C GLN A 123 9.68 7.20 -11.30
N ARG A 124 10.43 6.43 -10.50
CA ARG A 124 10.29 4.97 -10.39
C ARG A 124 10.41 4.54 -8.92
N ALA A 125 9.36 4.84 -8.15
CA ALA A 125 9.26 4.53 -6.73
C ALA A 125 8.52 3.22 -6.50
N GLY A 126 9.25 2.11 -6.25
CA GLY A 126 8.72 0.76 -6.22
C GLY A 126 8.46 0.20 -4.82
N TYR A 127 7.43 -0.62 -4.73
CA TYR A 127 6.96 -1.29 -3.51
C TYR A 127 6.76 -2.77 -3.79
N ILE A 128 7.32 -3.64 -2.94
CA ILE A 128 7.20 -5.10 -3.13
C ILE A 128 5.73 -5.52 -3.16
N ALA A 129 5.42 -6.48 -4.03
CA ALA A 129 4.11 -7.09 -4.16
C ALA A 129 4.17 -8.60 -3.83
N LEU A 130 3.00 -9.19 -3.57
CA LEU A 130 2.81 -10.62 -3.36
C LEU A 130 3.68 -11.21 -2.24
N GLN A 131 3.89 -10.47 -1.18
CA GLN A 131 4.56 -10.97 0.00
C GLN A 131 3.63 -11.92 0.77
N ASP A 132 4.22 -12.85 1.53
CA ASP A 132 3.50 -13.56 2.58
C ASP A 132 3.09 -12.55 3.66
N HIS A 133 1.79 -12.25 3.71
CA HIS A 133 1.21 -11.22 4.58
C HIS A 133 0.68 -11.78 5.92
N ALA A 134 0.92 -13.08 6.21
CA ALA A 134 0.57 -13.63 7.51
C ALA A 134 1.40 -13.00 8.62
N TRP A 135 0.74 -12.53 9.67
CA TRP A 135 1.39 -11.92 10.83
C TRP A 135 2.32 -12.90 11.54
N GLY A 136 3.58 -12.53 11.69
CA GLY A 136 4.62 -13.44 12.20
C GLY A 136 4.99 -14.56 11.24
N GLY A 137 4.54 -14.51 10.00
CA GLY A 137 4.79 -15.48 8.94
C GLY A 137 6.18 -15.42 8.35
N SER A 138 6.31 -15.90 7.13
CA SER A 138 7.62 -16.02 6.47
C SER A 138 8.15 -14.71 5.90
N TYR A 139 7.29 -13.77 5.57
CA TYR A 139 7.58 -12.52 4.86
C TYR A 139 8.34 -12.70 3.55
N ARG A 140 8.22 -13.87 2.95
CA ARG A 140 8.81 -14.16 1.64
C ARG A 140 7.95 -13.62 0.53
N LEU A 141 8.61 -13.15 -0.53
CA LEU A 141 7.90 -12.84 -1.77
C LEU A 141 7.48 -14.13 -2.46
N LYS A 142 6.26 -14.16 -2.95
CA LYS A 142 5.71 -15.26 -3.74
C LYS A 142 5.91 -14.95 -5.23
N GLN A 143 6.16 -15.99 -6.02
CA GLN A 143 6.25 -15.86 -7.46
C GLN A 143 4.89 -16.12 -8.09
N TYR A 144 4.52 -15.27 -9.02
CA TYR A 144 3.42 -15.50 -9.94
C TYR A 144 3.98 -15.49 -11.38
N ARG A 145 3.63 -16.47 -12.20
CA ARG A 145 4.19 -16.65 -13.55
C ARG A 145 5.72 -16.60 -13.58
N ARG A 146 6.37 -17.22 -12.58
CA ARG A 146 7.84 -17.28 -12.39
C ARG A 146 8.51 -15.95 -12.08
N ASN A 147 7.78 -14.86 -11.95
CA ASN A 147 8.30 -13.53 -11.60
C ASN A 147 8.02 -13.16 -10.15
N PHE A 148 8.91 -12.39 -9.55
CA PHE A 148 8.63 -11.53 -8.41
C PHE A 148 8.09 -10.22 -8.93
N TRP A 149 7.16 -9.61 -8.19
CA TRP A 149 6.39 -8.47 -8.65
C TRP A 149 6.57 -7.27 -7.72
N MET A 150 6.39 -6.10 -8.28
CA MET A 150 6.47 -4.82 -7.62
C MET A 150 5.45 -3.88 -8.28
N SER A 151 4.70 -3.13 -7.48
CA SER A 151 4.01 -1.95 -7.98
C SER A 151 4.92 -0.74 -7.80
N TYR A 152 4.80 0.29 -8.63
CA TYR A 152 5.61 1.49 -8.49
C TYR A 152 4.86 2.75 -8.91
N ILE A 153 5.22 3.87 -8.31
CA ILE A 153 4.84 5.18 -8.81
C ILE A 153 5.75 5.51 -9.98
N GLY A 154 5.16 5.83 -11.12
CA GLY A 154 5.85 6.35 -12.28
C GLY A 154 5.43 7.78 -12.60
N GLY A 155 6.34 8.55 -13.19
CA GLY A 155 6.09 9.91 -13.64
C GLY A 155 7.19 10.43 -14.56
N LYS A 156 6.80 11.27 -15.50
CA LYS A 156 7.70 11.79 -16.54
C LYS A 156 8.52 12.99 -16.06
N GLU A 157 7.96 13.79 -15.18
CA GLU A 157 8.57 15.07 -14.80
C GLU A 157 9.61 14.91 -13.70
N THR A 158 10.65 15.73 -13.76
CA THR A 158 11.67 15.84 -12.71
C THR A 158 11.16 16.64 -11.52
N GLY A 159 11.63 16.30 -10.32
CA GLY A 159 11.27 16.98 -9.08
C GLY A 159 10.54 16.05 -8.10
N TYR A 160 10.26 16.57 -6.91
CA TYR A 160 9.57 15.83 -5.86
C TYR A 160 8.07 15.72 -6.18
N GLU A 161 7.62 14.50 -6.51
CA GLU A 161 6.21 14.21 -6.86
C GLU A 161 5.65 15.16 -7.95
N SER A 162 6.52 15.56 -8.90
CA SER A 162 6.14 16.50 -9.95
C SER A 162 5.32 15.84 -11.05
N GLY A 163 4.50 16.65 -11.73
CA GLY A 163 3.68 16.24 -12.87
C GLY A 163 2.62 15.19 -12.52
N ASP A 164 2.20 14.48 -13.55
CA ASP A 164 1.24 13.39 -13.43
C ASP A 164 1.94 12.14 -12.90
N LEU A 165 1.40 11.57 -11.84
CA LEU A 165 1.87 10.33 -11.25
C LEU A 165 0.85 9.23 -11.48
N SER A 166 1.34 8.07 -11.89
CA SER A 166 0.54 6.88 -12.20
C SER A 166 1.14 5.64 -11.57
N ILE A 167 0.39 4.55 -11.51
CA ILE A 167 0.87 3.28 -10.99
C ILE A 167 1.30 2.38 -12.15
N GLY A 168 2.53 1.87 -12.07
CA GLY A 168 3.08 0.85 -12.94
C GLY A 168 3.35 -0.46 -12.23
N ILE A 169 3.66 -1.48 -13.00
CA ILE A 169 4.05 -2.80 -12.52
C ILE A 169 5.45 -3.13 -13.02
N ALA A 170 6.30 -3.60 -12.10
CA ALA A 170 7.63 -4.09 -12.41
C ALA A 170 7.77 -5.55 -11.96
N TYR A 171 8.70 -6.26 -12.58
CA TYR A 171 8.91 -7.68 -12.33
C TYR A 171 10.38 -8.07 -12.43
N SER A 172 10.75 -9.14 -11.73
CA SER A 172 12.10 -9.70 -11.77
C SER A 172 12.04 -11.21 -11.83
N PHE A 173 12.77 -11.74 -12.79
CA PHE A 173 13.05 -13.16 -12.87
C PHE A 173 14.31 -13.50 -12.08
N GLY A 174 14.24 -14.48 -11.18
CA GLY A 174 15.40 -14.97 -10.43
C GLY A 174 15.48 -14.47 -8.99
N ASN A 175 16.52 -13.74 -8.62
CA ASN A 175 16.77 -13.36 -7.24
C ASN A 175 16.38 -11.91 -6.94
N PRO A 176 15.23 -11.66 -6.23
CA PRO A 176 14.77 -10.31 -5.91
C PRO A 176 15.68 -9.57 -4.92
N GLY A 177 16.62 -10.26 -4.26
CA GLY A 177 17.58 -9.65 -3.33
C GLY A 177 18.88 -9.19 -4.00
N ARG A 178 18.95 -9.09 -5.34
CA ARG A 178 20.09 -8.55 -6.06
C ARG A 178 19.82 -7.11 -6.49
N ALA A 179 20.87 -6.29 -6.46
CA ALA A 179 20.86 -4.96 -7.07
C ALA A 179 20.99 -5.09 -8.59
N LYS A 180 19.91 -5.46 -9.22
CA LYS A 180 19.80 -5.59 -10.69
C LYS A 180 18.49 -4.93 -11.10
N GLU A 181 18.54 -4.20 -12.20
CA GLU A 181 17.36 -3.53 -12.76
C GLU A 181 16.22 -4.55 -12.98
N TRP A 182 15.03 -4.20 -12.50
CA TRP A 182 13.82 -4.94 -12.75
C TRP A 182 13.21 -4.52 -14.08
N GLY A 183 12.65 -5.47 -14.82
CA GLY A 183 11.80 -5.14 -15.96
C GLY A 183 10.51 -4.48 -15.49
N HIS A 184 9.89 -3.68 -16.33
CA HIS A 184 8.60 -3.05 -16.03
C HIS A 184 7.70 -3.05 -17.28
N GLU A 185 6.40 -2.92 -17.04
CA GLU A 185 5.43 -2.77 -18.12
C GLU A 185 5.63 -1.42 -18.83
N PRO A 186 5.47 -1.39 -20.16
CA PRO A 186 5.73 -0.18 -20.96
C PRO A 186 4.67 0.91 -20.75
N GLN A 187 3.54 0.57 -20.16
CA GLN A 187 2.44 1.49 -19.87
C GLN A 187 2.05 1.42 -18.40
N PRO A 188 1.50 2.49 -17.82
CA PRO A 188 0.93 2.44 -16.48
C PRO A 188 -0.30 1.52 -16.45
N VAL A 189 -0.55 0.90 -15.32
CA VAL A 189 -1.70 0.02 -15.10
C VAL A 189 -2.91 0.74 -14.50
N LEU A 190 -2.69 1.87 -13.82
CA LEU A 190 -3.72 2.78 -13.34
C LEU A 190 -3.24 4.23 -13.49
N THR A 191 -4.09 5.08 -14.03
CA THR A 191 -3.82 6.51 -14.22
C THR A 191 -4.95 7.39 -13.67
N ALA A 192 -4.66 8.64 -13.41
CA ALA A 192 -5.66 9.64 -13.01
C ALA A 192 -6.58 10.08 -14.18
N THR A 193 -6.35 9.58 -15.38
CA THR A 193 -7.11 9.91 -16.60
C THR A 193 -7.85 8.72 -17.21
N ASP A 194 -7.89 7.58 -16.52
CA ASP A 194 -8.64 6.41 -16.98
C ASP A 194 -10.15 6.72 -17.05
N LYS A 195 -10.87 6.01 -17.91
CA LYS A 195 -12.32 6.22 -18.09
C LYS A 195 -13.15 5.94 -16.83
N ASP A 196 -12.64 5.07 -15.96
CA ASP A 196 -13.29 4.66 -14.70
C ASP A 196 -12.76 5.37 -13.47
N VAL A 197 -11.93 6.44 -13.65
CA VAL A 197 -11.37 7.23 -12.54
C VAL A 197 -12.47 7.86 -11.67
N ARG A 198 -12.26 7.92 -10.35
CA ARG A 198 -13.19 8.55 -9.42
C ARG A 198 -12.77 10.00 -9.17
N TRP A 199 -13.72 10.82 -8.74
CA TRP A 199 -13.49 12.24 -8.48
C TRP A 199 -12.36 12.51 -7.46
N TRP A 200 -12.15 11.59 -6.51
CA TRP A 200 -11.17 11.73 -5.43
C TRP A 200 -9.76 11.26 -5.82
N GLU A 201 -9.56 10.69 -7.02
CA GLU A 201 -8.31 10.12 -7.51
C GLU A 201 -7.90 10.64 -8.90
N ASN A 202 -8.52 11.71 -9.38
CA ASN A 202 -8.39 12.21 -10.75
C ASN A 202 -7.24 13.22 -10.97
N LYS A 203 -6.25 13.26 -10.05
CA LYS A 203 -5.06 14.11 -10.20
C LYS A 203 -3.77 13.31 -10.17
N LYS A 204 -3.52 12.53 -9.10
CA LYS A 204 -2.29 11.75 -8.94
C LYS A 204 -2.58 10.46 -8.21
N LEU A 205 -1.89 9.41 -8.61
CA LEU A 205 -1.84 8.15 -7.90
C LEU A 205 -0.45 8.00 -7.26
N TYR A 206 -0.41 7.48 -6.03
CA TYR A 206 0.81 7.38 -5.25
C TYR A 206 1.14 5.93 -4.88
N LYS A 207 1.67 5.70 -3.69
CA LYS A 207 2.08 4.39 -3.22
C LYS A 207 0.94 3.38 -3.26
N SER A 208 1.26 2.20 -3.71
CA SER A 208 0.38 1.04 -3.73
C SER A 208 0.99 -0.15 -3.00
N THR A 209 0.13 -1.01 -2.49
CA THR A 209 0.48 -2.33 -1.97
C THR A 209 -0.40 -3.38 -2.65
N VAL A 210 0.19 -4.51 -3.03
CA VAL A 210 -0.54 -5.59 -3.71
C VAL A 210 -0.43 -6.86 -2.90
N ILE A 211 -1.57 -7.44 -2.56
CA ILE A 211 -1.67 -8.73 -1.89
C ILE A 211 -2.16 -9.82 -2.85
N TRP A 212 -1.77 -11.04 -2.57
CA TRP A 212 -2.34 -12.23 -3.20
C TRP A 212 -3.37 -12.83 -2.26
N ASP A 213 -4.64 -12.60 -2.56
CA ASP A 213 -5.76 -13.23 -1.86
C ASP A 213 -6.06 -14.59 -2.50
N HIS A 214 -5.55 -15.64 -1.90
CA HIS A 214 -5.76 -17.02 -2.38
C HIS A 214 -7.22 -17.47 -2.26
N ASP A 215 -7.96 -16.90 -1.31
CA ASP A 215 -9.37 -17.23 -1.07
C ASP A 215 -10.29 -16.52 -2.09
N ARG A 216 -9.74 -15.57 -2.85
CA ARG A 216 -10.49 -14.74 -3.82
C ARG A 216 -11.72 -14.10 -3.20
N THR A 217 -11.57 -13.54 -2.01
CA THR A 217 -12.65 -12.90 -1.24
C THR A 217 -13.47 -11.92 -2.09
N LEU A 218 -12.81 -11.23 -3.03
CA LEU A 218 -13.42 -10.27 -3.94
C LEU A 218 -13.64 -10.84 -5.36
N GLY A 219 -13.56 -12.18 -5.54
CA GLY A 219 -13.66 -12.83 -6.85
C GLY A 219 -12.35 -12.82 -7.66
N HIS A 220 -11.36 -12.04 -7.25
CA HIS A 220 -10.07 -11.86 -7.93
C HIS A 220 -8.91 -12.26 -7.02
N PRO A 221 -7.79 -12.83 -7.57
CA PRO A 221 -6.65 -13.26 -6.75
C PRO A 221 -5.76 -12.09 -6.29
N PHE A 222 -5.75 -10.97 -7.00
CA PHE A 222 -4.88 -9.85 -6.67
C PHE A 222 -5.69 -8.63 -6.27
N VAL A 223 -5.35 -8.05 -5.13
CA VAL A 223 -5.97 -6.84 -4.60
C VAL A 223 -4.88 -5.80 -4.37
N MET A 224 -5.05 -4.63 -4.96
CA MET A 224 -4.18 -3.47 -4.79
C MET A 224 -4.90 -2.43 -3.94
N TYR A 225 -4.21 -1.90 -2.93
CA TYR A 225 -4.59 -0.67 -2.25
C TYR A 225 -3.59 0.41 -2.63
N TYR A 226 -4.10 1.61 -2.89
CA TYR A 226 -3.26 2.74 -3.29
C TYR A 226 -3.80 4.04 -2.72
N ASN A 227 -2.94 5.01 -2.43
CA ASN A 227 -3.42 6.34 -2.13
C ASN A 227 -3.39 7.23 -3.37
N ALA A 228 -4.33 8.15 -3.42
CA ALA A 228 -4.53 9.04 -4.55
C ALA A 228 -5.02 10.41 -4.11
N ASN A 229 -4.70 11.40 -4.94
CA ASN A 229 -5.17 12.78 -4.81
C ASN A 229 -6.17 13.08 -5.93
N GLY A 230 -7.23 13.79 -5.59
CA GLY A 230 -8.28 14.15 -6.56
C GLY A 230 -8.89 15.51 -6.29
N ASP A 231 -9.94 15.80 -7.05
CA ASP A 231 -10.71 17.01 -6.84
C ASP A 231 -11.37 16.99 -5.49
N THR A 232 -11.35 18.15 -4.89
CA THR A 232 -12.10 18.43 -3.70
C THR A 232 -13.33 19.20 -4.13
N SER A 233 -14.47 18.95 -3.47
CA SER A 233 -15.66 19.76 -3.70
C SER A 233 -15.30 21.25 -3.63
N ASN A 234 -16.03 22.10 -4.35
CA ASN A 234 -15.79 23.54 -4.45
C ASN A 234 -15.65 24.29 -3.10
N ASN A 235 -16.02 23.64 -2.00
CA ASN A 235 -15.96 24.18 -0.64
C ASN A 235 -14.65 23.90 0.11
N THR A 236 -13.66 23.26 -0.52
CA THR A 236 -12.43 22.91 0.16
C THR A 236 -11.31 23.88 -0.22
N PRO A 237 -10.59 24.43 0.76
CA PRO A 237 -9.49 25.36 0.48
C PRO A 237 -8.43 24.72 -0.44
N LYS A 238 -8.08 25.38 -1.53
CA LYS A 238 -7.13 24.91 -2.57
C LYS A 238 -5.73 24.55 -2.04
N TRP A 239 -5.38 25.02 -0.85
CA TRP A 239 -4.07 24.81 -0.22
C TRP A 239 -4.01 23.57 0.71
N ARG A 240 -5.11 22.80 0.85
CA ARG A 240 -5.15 21.62 1.71
C ARG A 240 -4.95 20.33 0.91
N TRP A 241 -4.12 19.46 1.44
CA TRP A 241 -3.88 18.13 0.88
C TRP A 241 -5.10 17.24 1.08
N PHE A 242 -5.38 16.43 0.07
CA PHE A 242 -6.45 15.44 0.11
C PHE A 242 -5.95 14.18 -0.54
N GLU A 243 -5.48 13.26 0.28
CA GLU A 243 -5.17 11.92 -0.20
C GLU A 243 -6.02 10.91 0.54
N ARG A 244 -6.47 9.91 -0.21
CA ARG A 244 -7.37 8.85 0.23
C ARG A 244 -6.85 7.51 -0.28
N ILE A 245 -7.23 6.42 0.41
CA ILE A 245 -6.89 5.07 0.01
C ILE A 245 -8.04 4.47 -0.75
N GLY A 246 -7.78 4.04 -1.99
CA GLY A 246 -8.67 3.27 -2.83
C GLY A 246 -8.18 1.87 -3.07
N MET A 247 -8.92 1.12 -3.89
CA MET A 247 -8.57 -0.25 -4.22
C MET A 247 -8.90 -0.61 -5.66
N ALA A 248 -8.11 -1.56 -6.18
CA ALA A 248 -8.31 -2.18 -7.49
C ALA A 248 -8.07 -3.69 -7.39
N VAL A 249 -8.59 -4.44 -8.33
CA VAL A 249 -8.45 -5.90 -8.42
C VAL A 249 -7.91 -6.32 -9.78
N SER A 250 -7.25 -7.49 -9.83
CA SER A 250 -6.70 -8.05 -11.06
C SER A 250 -6.72 -9.58 -11.02
N ASP A 251 -6.78 -10.19 -12.21
CA ASP A 251 -6.63 -11.63 -12.37
C ASP A 251 -5.21 -12.04 -12.81
N ASP A 252 -4.37 -11.09 -13.22
CA ASP A 252 -3.09 -11.40 -13.87
C ASP A 252 -1.92 -10.48 -13.51
N MET A 253 -2.11 -9.50 -12.62
CA MET A 253 -1.16 -8.47 -12.21
C MET A 253 -0.94 -7.34 -13.22
N ILE A 254 -1.52 -7.42 -14.41
CA ILE A 254 -1.32 -6.45 -15.50
C ILE A 254 -2.59 -5.63 -15.74
N GLU A 255 -3.73 -6.31 -15.89
CA GLU A 255 -5.01 -5.65 -16.08
C GLU A 255 -5.67 -5.40 -14.73
N TRP A 256 -5.85 -4.13 -14.38
CA TRP A 256 -6.42 -3.69 -13.11
C TRP A 256 -7.74 -2.97 -13.31
N LYS A 257 -8.69 -3.26 -12.44
CA LYS A 257 -10.00 -2.61 -12.40
C LYS A 257 -10.23 -2.00 -11.03
N ARG A 258 -10.61 -0.74 -10.97
CA ARG A 258 -11.03 -0.09 -9.73
C ARG A 258 -12.24 -0.81 -9.16
N TYR A 259 -12.20 -1.13 -7.87
CA TYR A 259 -13.22 -2.01 -7.28
C TYR A 259 -14.35 -1.23 -6.61
N GLN A 260 -14.05 -0.18 -5.84
CA GLN A 260 -15.04 0.63 -5.13
C GLN A 260 -15.21 2.00 -5.78
N THR A 261 -16.40 2.62 -5.56
CA THR A 261 -16.68 4.00 -5.98
C THR A 261 -16.07 5.00 -5.01
N ASP A 262 -16.21 4.72 -3.72
CA ASP A 262 -15.68 5.54 -2.63
C ASP A 262 -14.32 5.02 -2.14
N PRO A 263 -13.49 5.88 -1.55
CA PRO A 263 -12.26 5.45 -0.93
C PRO A 263 -12.54 4.54 0.27
N VAL A 264 -11.70 3.53 0.48
CA VAL A 264 -11.91 2.52 1.55
C VAL A 264 -11.44 3.02 2.92
N VAL A 265 -10.41 3.87 2.96
CA VAL A 265 -9.98 4.58 4.18
C VAL A 265 -9.66 6.03 3.81
N HIS A 266 -10.27 6.97 4.54
CA HIS A 266 -10.05 8.39 4.29
C HIS A 266 -10.43 9.26 5.49
N HIS A 267 -9.91 10.48 5.51
CA HIS A 267 -10.33 11.57 6.38
C HIS A 267 -10.76 12.77 5.54
N LYS A 268 -11.59 13.65 6.11
CA LYS A 268 -12.14 14.81 5.36
C LYS A 268 -11.06 15.72 4.79
N ILE A 269 -10.00 15.95 5.56
CA ILE A 269 -8.89 16.86 5.24
C ILE A 269 -7.58 16.16 5.58
N GLY A 270 -6.58 16.37 4.73
CA GLY A 270 -5.24 15.86 4.92
C GLY A 270 -4.99 14.55 4.17
N ILE A 271 -3.90 13.91 4.48
CA ILE A 271 -3.41 12.71 3.83
C ILE A 271 -3.81 11.50 4.64
N THR A 272 -4.35 10.51 3.96
CA THR A 272 -4.49 9.12 4.43
C THR A 272 -3.88 8.26 3.34
N GLY A 273 -2.71 7.68 3.61
CA GLY A 273 -1.94 7.08 2.53
C GLY A 273 -0.95 6.00 2.96
N ASP A 274 -0.21 5.51 1.98
CA ASP A 274 0.83 4.48 2.08
C ASP A 274 0.32 3.19 2.75
N PRO A 275 -0.75 2.57 2.25
CA PRO A 275 -1.30 1.37 2.84
C PRO A 275 -0.31 0.20 2.82
N MET A 276 -0.25 -0.57 3.92
CA MET A 276 0.50 -1.81 4.06
C MET A 276 -0.40 -2.84 4.76
N ILE A 277 -0.54 -4.03 4.18
CA ILE A 277 -1.53 -5.02 4.60
C ILE A 277 -0.86 -6.21 5.27
N GLN A 278 -1.42 -6.64 6.42
CA GLN A 278 -1.11 -7.88 7.12
C GLN A 278 -2.40 -8.63 7.48
N LYS A 279 -2.32 -9.95 7.68
CA LYS A 279 -3.43 -10.78 8.15
C LYS A 279 -3.13 -11.25 9.58
N ILE A 280 -3.91 -10.78 10.55
CA ILE A 280 -3.78 -11.11 11.98
C ILE A 280 -5.00 -11.94 12.40
N GLY A 281 -4.83 -13.25 12.52
CA GLY A 281 -5.95 -14.16 12.71
C GLY A 281 -6.92 -14.10 11.52
N ASN A 282 -8.18 -13.79 11.80
CA ASN A 282 -9.23 -13.63 10.78
C ASN A 282 -9.41 -12.19 10.29
N LEU A 283 -8.59 -11.25 10.77
CA LEU A 283 -8.65 -9.84 10.39
C LEU A 283 -7.55 -9.48 9.39
N TRP A 284 -7.92 -8.70 8.40
CA TRP A 284 -7.00 -7.91 7.61
C TRP A 284 -6.71 -6.61 8.37
N VAL A 285 -5.45 -6.26 8.47
CA VAL A 285 -4.97 -5.05 9.14
C VAL A 285 -4.22 -4.22 8.14
N MET A 286 -4.70 -3.01 7.90
CA MET A 286 -4.06 -2.00 7.06
C MET A 286 -3.33 -1.03 7.96
N PHE A 287 -2.01 -1.02 7.91
CA PHE A 287 -1.19 0.05 8.45
C PHE A 287 -1.11 1.17 7.42
N TYR A 288 -1.29 2.40 7.84
CA TYR A 288 -1.26 3.57 6.98
C TYR A 288 -0.77 4.79 7.74
N PHE A 289 -0.47 5.88 7.04
CA PHE A 289 -0.16 7.13 7.72
C PHE A 289 -1.25 8.18 7.51
N GLY A 290 -1.42 9.01 8.53
CA GLY A 290 -2.17 10.25 8.46
C GLY A 290 -1.23 11.46 8.48
N ALA A 291 -1.55 12.51 7.75
CA ALA A 291 -0.87 13.79 7.84
C ALA A 291 -1.81 14.97 7.57
N PHE A 292 -1.54 16.08 8.22
CA PHE A 292 -2.23 17.36 7.99
C PHE A 292 -3.75 17.30 8.17
N TRP A 293 -4.25 16.41 9.02
CA TRP A 293 -5.68 16.32 9.34
C TRP A 293 -6.17 17.60 10.03
N GLU A 294 -7.48 17.84 9.99
CA GLU A 294 -8.09 19.09 10.42
C GLU A 294 -7.60 19.61 11.78
N ASN A 295 -7.51 18.72 12.76
CA ASN A 295 -7.08 19.04 14.12
C ASN A 295 -5.57 18.81 14.36
N ARG A 296 -4.82 18.39 13.33
CA ARG A 296 -3.41 17.97 13.39
C ARG A 296 -2.62 18.48 12.18
N LYS A 297 -2.70 19.79 11.93
CA LYS A 297 -2.27 20.44 10.67
C LYS A 297 -0.79 20.31 10.31
N ASN A 298 0.08 20.10 11.28
CA ASN A 298 1.53 20.04 11.09
C ASN A 298 2.14 18.69 11.50
N GLU A 299 1.31 17.67 11.63
CA GLU A 299 1.73 16.34 12.07
C GLU A 299 1.66 15.33 10.94
N ALA A 300 2.52 14.31 11.03
CA ALA A 300 2.39 13.07 10.28
C ALA A 300 2.69 11.90 11.23
N PHE A 301 1.86 10.88 11.21
CA PHE A 301 1.81 9.80 12.18
C PHE A 301 1.30 8.52 11.54
N ASN A 302 1.55 7.36 12.18
CA ASN A 302 1.09 6.06 11.68
C ASN A 302 -0.08 5.52 12.49
N ARG A 303 -1.04 4.92 11.79
CA ARG A 303 -2.27 4.33 12.32
C ARG A 303 -2.56 2.98 11.67
N PHE A 304 -3.71 2.40 12.01
CA PHE A 304 -4.22 1.20 11.35
C PHE A 304 -5.74 1.20 11.26
N ALA A 305 -6.24 0.40 10.32
CA ALA A 305 -7.64 0.03 10.20
C ALA A 305 -7.74 -1.50 10.06
N CYS A 306 -8.89 -2.08 10.41
CA CYS A 306 -9.14 -3.52 10.32
C CYS A 306 -10.36 -3.82 9.45
N SER A 307 -10.33 -4.97 8.78
CA SER A 307 -11.42 -5.46 7.94
C SER A 307 -11.54 -6.98 8.03
N TYR A 308 -12.78 -7.48 7.91
CA TYR A 308 -13.05 -8.90 7.74
C TYR A 308 -13.08 -9.33 6.27
N ASP A 309 -13.34 -8.39 5.36
CA ASP A 309 -13.72 -8.66 3.96
C ASP A 309 -12.90 -7.92 2.90
N LEU A 310 -11.80 -7.24 3.30
CA LEU A 310 -10.94 -6.43 2.41
C LEU A 310 -11.57 -5.14 1.88
N VAL A 311 -12.85 -4.87 2.14
CA VAL A 311 -13.59 -3.73 1.60
C VAL A 311 -14.02 -2.77 2.70
N ASN A 312 -14.62 -3.32 3.76
CA ASN A 312 -15.19 -2.55 4.85
C ASN A 312 -14.15 -2.41 5.97
N TRP A 313 -13.51 -1.25 6.04
CA TRP A 313 -12.45 -0.98 6.99
C TRP A 313 -12.95 -0.18 8.19
N THR A 314 -12.69 -0.68 9.39
CA THR A 314 -12.92 0.01 10.66
C THR A 314 -11.62 0.69 11.08
N ASP A 315 -11.64 2.02 11.14
CA ASP A 315 -10.48 2.80 11.53
C ASP A 315 -10.28 2.80 13.04
N TRP A 316 -9.03 2.68 13.48
CA TRP A 316 -8.65 2.76 14.89
C TRP A 316 -8.86 4.17 15.44
N GLN A 317 -9.57 4.29 16.57
CA GLN A 317 -9.92 5.57 17.17
C GLN A 317 -9.04 5.96 18.37
N GLY A 318 -8.11 5.09 18.78
CA GLY A 318 -7.21 5.35 19.89
C GLY A 318 -5.91 6.03 19.50
N GLU A 319 -4.86 5.77 20.29
CA GLU A 319 -3.53 6.36 20.11
C GLU A 319 -2.87 5.95 18.81
N ASP A 320 -2.03 6.85 18.26
CA ASP A 320 -1.21 6.55 17.10
C ASP A 320 -0.21 5.42 17.40
N LEU A 321 0.10 4.62 16.39
CA LEU A 321 1.17 3.63 16.50
C LEU A 321 2.55 4.28 16.56
N ILE A 322 2.76 5.30 15.75
CA ILE A 322 3.99 6.11 15.69
C ILE A 322 3.62 7.56 15.47
N ARG A 323 4.28 8.46 16.21
CA ARG A 323 4.26 9.91 16.03
C ARG A 323 5.65 10.50 16.25
N SER A 324 5.87 11.73 15.84
CA SER A 324 7.11 12.47 16.11
C SER A 324 7.35 12.60 17.60
N SER A 325 8.56 12.23 18.08
CA SER A 325 8.97 12.38 19.48
C SER A 325 10.48 12.53 19.66
N GLU A 326 11.26 12.13 18.64
CA GLU A 326 12.71 12.12 18.70
C GLU A 326 13.31 13.24 17.83
N SER A 327 14.58 13.55 18.04
CA SER A 327 15.26 14.58 17.24
C SER A 327 15.33 14.26 15.76
N TYR A 328 15.46 12.97 15.41
CA TYR A 328 15.55 12.50 14.02
C TYR A 328 14.20 12.39 13.31
N ASP A 329 13.08 12.41 14.04
CA ASP A 329 11.74 12.41 13.46
C ASP A 329 10.88 13.60 13.91
N GLY A 330 11.51 14.65 14.41
CA GLY A 330 10.85 15.78 15.07
C GLY A 330 9.93 16.62 14.18
N LYS A 331 9.96 16.38 12.85
CA LYS A 331 9.04 16.99 11.90
C LYS A 331 7.94 16.01 11.51
N TYR A 332 8.29 14.80 11.03
CA TYR A 332 7.34 13.79 10.59
C TYR A 332 7.82 12.38 10.92
N ALA A 333 6.88 11.52 11.31
CA ALA A 333 7.05 10.08 11.48
C ALA A 333 5.90 9.36 10.75
N HIS A 334 6.13 8.86 9.52
CA HIS A 334 5.06 8.43 8.62
C HIS A 334 5.48 7.28 7.69
N LYS A 335 4.57 6.80 6.83
CA LYS A 335 4.82 5.77 5.80
C LYS A 335 5.28 4.44 6.39
N PRO A 336 4.36 3.69 7.02
CA PRO A 336 4.68 2.51 7.79
C PRO A 336 5.04 1.30 6.94
N PHE A 337 5.88 0.43 7.50
CA PHE A 337 6.00 -0.96 7.11
C PHE A 337 6.25 -1.83 8.36
N VAL A 338 5.33 -2.74 8.67
CA VAL A 338 5.32 -3.44 9.96
C VAL A 338 5.51 -4.95 9.76
N VAL A 339 6.44 -5.55 10.50
CA VAL A 339 6.65 -7.00 10.52
C VAL A 339 6.79 -7.51 11.95
N LYS A 340 6.30 -8.74 12.22
CA LYS A 340 6.55 -9.45 13.48
C LYS A 340 7.52 -10.57 13.24
N TRP A 341 8.63 -10.59 13.97
CA TRP A 341 9.62 -11.64 13.81
C TRP A 341 10.18 -12.09 15.16
N LYS A 342 10.13 -13.40 15.42
CA LYS A 342 10.61 -14.01 16.68
C LYS A 342 10.01 -13.34 17.92
N GLY A 343 8.73 -13.03 17.89
CA GLY A 343 8.02 -12.42 19.02
C GLY A 343 8.12 -10.88 19.10
N VAL A 344 9.00 -10.25 18.33
CA VAL A 344 9.18 -8.79 18.31
C VAL A 344 8.48 -8.20 17.10
N VAL A 345 7.74 -7.10 17.30
CA VAL A 345 7.19 -6.27 16.22
C VAL A 345 8.22 -5.19 15.87
N TYR A 346 8.49 -5.05 14.58
CA TYR A 346 9.34 -4.01 13.99
C TYR A 346 8.49 -3.11 13.12
N HIS A 347 8.38 -1.86 13.47
CA HIS A 347 7.64 -0.85 12.73
C HIS A 347 8.64 0.10 12.07
N PHE A 348 8.95 -0.16 10.81
CA PHE A 348 9.76 0.72 9.98
C PHE A 348 8.91 1.90 9.52
N TYR A 349 9.51 3.08 9.47
CA TYR A 349 8.84 4.29 9.04
C TYR A 349 9.82 5.32 8.46
N CYS A 350 9.30 6.22 7.65
CA CYS A 350 10.06 7.39 7.22
C CYS A 350 10.12 8.41 8.35
N ALA A 351 11.31 8.75 8.77
CA ALA A 351 11.59 9.76 9.79
C ALA A 351 12.14 11.02 9.15
N VAL A 352 11.58 12.17 9.52
CA VAL A 352 12.00 13.50 9.01
C VAL A 352 12.28 14.41 10.19
N ASP A 353 13.50 14.94 10.27
CA ASP A 353 13.89 15.88 11.28
C ASP A 353 13.45 17.32 10.96
N LYS A 354 13.66 18.25 11.89
CA LYS A 354 13.33 19.68 11.71
C LYS A 354 14.15 20.39 10.63
N LYS A 355 15.25 19.79 10.17
CA LYS A 355 16.10 20.29 9.07
C LYS A 355 15.74 19.68 7.72
N ASP A 356 14.65 18.89 7.68
CA ASP A 356 14.19 18.18 6.49
C ASP A 356 15.10 17.02 6.03
N THR A 357 16.01 16.56 6.92
CA THR A 357 16.77 15.32 6.70
C THR A 357 15.81 14.14 6.80
N ARG A 358 15.85 13.26 5.83
CA ARG A 358 14.89 12.16 5.71
C ARG A 358 15.60 10.82 5.57
N GLY A 359 15.21 9.88 6.41
CA GLY A 359 15.72 8.51 6.39
C GLY A 359 14.71 7.51 6.94
N ILE A 360 15.13 6.27 7.11
CA ILE A 360 14.28 5.21 7.63
C ILE A 360 14.67 4.90 9.08
N ALA A 361 13.68 4.95 9.96
CA ALA A 361 13.80 4.57 11.37
C ALA A 361 12.99 3.29 11.65
N VAL A 362 13.24 2.70 12.81
CA VAL A 362 12.44 1.56 13.32
C VAL A 362 12.08 1.78 14.79
N ALA A 363 10.84 1.44 15.12
CA ALA A 363 10.36 1.25 16.48
C ALA A 363 10.03 -0.23 16.71
N THR A 364 10.11 -0.68 17.97
CA THR A 364 9.98 -2.09 18.33
C THR A 364 9.02 -2.30 19.49
N SER A 365 8.41 -3.51 19.57
CA SER A 365 7.53 -3.87 20.68
C SER A 365 8.28 -4.23 21.97
N MET A 366 9.59 -4.45 21.88
CA MET A 366 10.50 -4.71 23.02
C MET A 366 11.66 -3.72 22.97
N ASP A 367 12.24 -3.38 24.12
CA ASP A 367 13.47 -2.60 24.14
C ASP A 367 14.64 -3.44 23.63
N LEU A 368 15.25 -3.02 22.53
CA LEU A 368 16.39 -3.68 21.87
C LEU A 368 17.67 -2.83 21.93
N LYS A 369 17.67 -1.74 22.71
CA LYS A 369 18.86 -0.89 22.92
C LYS A 369 19.74 -1.37 24.07
N ASN A 370 19.17 -2.24 24.93
CA ASN A 370 19.84 -2.79 26.10
C ASN A 370 20.38 -4.20 25.82
#